data_f9a87063e47eaa492ac28eca8150ab26
#
_entry.id   f9a87063e47eaa492ac28eca8150ab26
#
_cell.length_a   1.000
_cell.length_b   1.000
_cell.length_c   1.000
_cell.angle_alpha   90.00
_cell.angle_beta   90.00
_cell.angle_gamma   90.00
#
_symmetry.space_group_name_H-M   'P 1'
#
loop_
_entity.id
_entity.type
_entity.pdbx_description
1 polymer ?
#
loop_
_entity_poly.entity_id
_entity_poly.type
_entity_poly.pdbx_seq_one_letter_code
_entity_poly.pdbx_strand_id
1 'polypeptide(L)' 'MAHRKAKKKNFKQMLAKYLDIKGLDIIIVLEDGKEIELYKNRAIEGDMIVTFDVNNGERKIPLKKVKHVDMYAA' A
#
# COMPACT_ATOMS: atom_id res chain seq x y z
N MET A 1 22.99 -11.13 5.46
CA MET A 1 22.49 -10.76 5.55
C MET A 1 21.50 -10.64 6.12
N ALA A 2 21.20 -10.61 6.57
CA ALA A 2 20.28 -10.64 7.28
C ALA A 2 19.34 -9.82 7.14
N HIS A 3 19.17 -9.19 6.89
CA HIS A 3 18.37 -8.37 6.66
C HIS A 3 17.11 -8.66 6.52
N ARG A 4 16.82 -9.55 6.37
CA ARG A 4 15.64 -9.84 6.10
C ARG A 4 14.72 -9.87 7.13
N LYS A 5 15.02 -9.88 8.24
CA LYS A 5 14.15 -10.01 9.23
C LYS A 5 13.35 -8.87 9.46
N ALA A 6 13.64 -7.73 9.32
CA ALA A 6 12.84 -6.61 9.64
C ALA A 6 12.02 -6.17 8.50
N LYS A 7 11.70 -7.07 7.63
CA LYS A 7 10.99 -6.75 6.57
C LYS A 7 9.72 -6.05 6.74
N LYS A 8 8.87 -6.40 7.61
CA LYS A 8 7.61 -5.76 7.77
C LYS A 8 7.73 -4.30 8.09
N LYS A 9 8.64 -3.97 8.98
CA LYS A 9 8.83 -2.64 9.35
C LYS A 9 9.37 -1.85 8.20
N ASN A 10 10.34 -2.38 7.47
CA ASN A 10 10.91 -1.69 6.36
C ASN A 10 9.91 -1.51 5.25
N PHE A 11 9.06 -2.50 5.03
CA PHE A 11 8.05 -2.43 4.00
C PHE A 11 7.07 -1.30 4.31
N LYS A 12 6.66 -1.19 5.56
CA LYS A 12 5.72 -0.16 5.96
C LYS A 12 6.32 1.22 5.76
N GLN A 13 7.56 1.41 6.18
CA GLN A 13 8.20 2.69 6.04
C GLN A 13 8.41 3.07 4.59
N MET A 14 8.80 2.10 3.79
CA MET A 14 9.03 2.33 2.40
C MET A 14 7.72 2.68 1.71
N LEU A 15 6.69 1.94 1.99
CA LEU A 15 5.40 2.17 1.37
C LEU A 15 4.86 3.54 1.75
N ALA A 16 5.04 3.95 2.99
CA ALA A 16 4.57 5.25 3.44
C ALA A 16 5.17 6.37 2.59
N LYS A 17 6.42 6.22 2.20
CA LYS A 17 7.06 7.23 1.40
C LYS A 17 6.45 7.26 0.00
N TYR A 18 6.20 6.11 -0.57
CA TYR A 18 5.65 6.06 -1.91
C TYR A 18 4.21 6.55 -1.95
N LEU A 19 3.47 6.31 -0.89
CA LEU A 19 2.09 6.78 -0.85
C LEU A 19 1.98 8.31 -0.91
N ASP A 20 3.05 8.98 -0.50
CA ASP A 20 3.06 10.42 -0.56
C ASP A 20 3.37 10.98 -1.94
N ILE A 21 3.82 10.15 -2.86
CA ILE A 21 4.18 10.61 -4.20
C ILE A 21 2.94 10.65 -5.07
N LYS A 22 2.47 11.85 -5.35
CA LYS A 22 1.21 12.02 -6.06
C LYS A 22 1.17 11.53 -7.49
N GLY A 23 2.27 11.55 -8.17
CA GLY A 23 2.27 11.09 -9.55
C GLY A 23 2.52 9.62 -9.71
N LEU A 24 2.45 8.85 -8.63
CA LEU A 24 2.74 7.44 -8.67
C LEU A 24 1.45 6.64 -8.57
N ASP A 25 1.23 5.74 -9.50
CA ASP A 25 0.08 4.86 -9.46
C ASP A 25 0.48 3.61 -8.69
N ILE A 26 -0.28 3.26 -7.68
CA ILE A 26 0.03 2.13 -6.82
C ILE A 26 -1.10 1.13 -6.82
N ILE A 27 -0.77 -0.12 -7.08
CA ILE A 27 -1.74 -1.20 -7.06
C ILE A 27 -1.31 -2.20 -6.01
N ILE A 28 -2.18 -2.47 -5.06
CA ILE A 28 -1.92 -3.42 -3.98
C ILE A 28 -2.45 -4.77 -4.42
N VAL A 29 -1.59 -5.78 -4.37
CA VAL A 29 -2.00 -7.14 -4.71
C VAL A 29 -2.08 -7.92 -3.41
N LEU A 30 -3.26 -8.44 -3.11
CA LEU A 30 -3.49 -9.16 -1.88
C LEU A 30 -3.11 -10.63 -2.00
N GLU A 31 -3.07 -11.31 -0.87
CA GLU A 31 -2.68 -12.72 -0.83
C GLU A 31 -3.61 -13.60 -1.65
N ASP A 32 -4.86 -13.21 -1.78
CA ASP A 32 -5.80 -13.99 -2.56
C ASP A 32 -5.80 -13.61 -4.04
N GLY A 33 -4.91 -12.74 -4.45
CA GLY A 33 -4.79 -12.35 -5.85
C GLY A 33 -5.58 -11.13 -6.26
N LYS A 34 -6.38 -10.57 -5.36
CA LYS A 34 -7.13 -9.38 -5.72
C LYS A 34 -6.22 -8.20 -5.86
N GLU A 35 -6.53 -7.31 -6.79
CA GLU A 35 -5.75 -6.11 -7.01
C GLU A 35 -6.59 -4.90 -6.65
N ILE A 36 -6.02 -4.01 -5.89
CA ILE A 36 -6.71 -2.80 -5.47
C ILE A 36 -5.88 -1.60 -5.85
N GLU A 37 -6.41 -0.77 -6.71
CA GLU A 37 -5.72 0.44 -7.13
C GLU A 37 -5.96 1.52 -6.10
N LEU A 38 -4.91 2.16 -5.64
CA LEU A 38 -5.03 3.21 -4.63
C LEU A 38 -5.20 4.55 -5.31
N TYR A 39 -6.12 5.35 -4.78
CA TYR A 39 -6.35 6.67 -5.30
C TYR A 39 -5.37 7.63 -4.63
N LYS A 40 -5.42 8.88 -5.02
CA LYS A 40 -4.46 9.85 -4.52
C LYS A 40 -4.53 10.11 -3.03
N ASN A 41 -5.71 10.01 -2.47
CA ASN A 41 -5.85 10.20 -1.04
C ASN A 41 -5.60 8.88 -0.35
N ARG A 42 -4.37 8.65 0.03
CA ARG A 42 -3.98 7.37 0.60
C ARG A 42 -2.91 7.59 1.65
N ALA A 43 -2.91 6.77 2.67
CA ALA A 43 -1.98 6.90 3.78
C ALA A 43 -1.87 5.57 4.54
N ILE A 44 -0.96 5.50 5.49
CA ILE A 44 -0.87 4.36 6.36
C ILE A 44 -1.27 4.81 7.75
N GLU A 45 -2.19 4.09 8.36
CA GLU A 45 -2.59 4.35 9.72
C GLU A 45 -2.43 3.06 10.50
N GLY A 46 -1.50 3.03 11.44
CA GLY A 46 -1.18 1.82 12.17
C GLY A 46 -0.65 0.79 11.19
N ASP A 47 -1.28 -0.35 11.13
CA ASP A 47 -0.87 -1.42 10.22
C ASP A 47 -1.85 -1.56 9.06
N MET A 48 -2.52 -0.49 8.69
CA MET A 48 -3.49 -0.51 7.63
C MET A 48 -3.16 0.53 6.58
N ILE A 49 -3.43 0.20 5.32
CA ILE A 49 -3.38 1.17 4.26
C ILE A 49 -4.79 1.73 4.16
N VAL A 50 -4.91 3.05 4.22
CA VAL A 50 -6.20 3.71 4.12
C VAL A 50 -6.25 4.46 2.81
N THR A 51 -7.26 4.19 1.99
CA THR A 51 -7.42 4.88 0.72
C THR A 51 -8.86 5.33 0.58
N PHE A 52 -9.06 6.41 -0.13
CA PHE A 52 -10.37 6.97 -0.29
C PHE A 52 -10.79 6.88 -1.74
N ASP A 53 -11.87 6.16 -1.98
CA ASP A 53 -12.37 5.92 -3.31
C ASP A 53 -13.64 6.74 -3.48
N VAL A 54 -13.75 7.52 -4.53
CA VAL A 54 -14.92 8.35 -4.73
C VAL A 54 -16.21 7.56 -4.82
N ASN A 55 -16.14 6.32 -5.26
CA ASN A 55 -17.33 5.52 -5.38
C ASN A 55 -17.67 4.71 -4.14
N ASN A 56 -16.66 4.24 -3.45
CA ASN A 56 -16.86 3.35 -2.31
C ASN A 56 -16.53 3.94 -0.95
N GLY A 57 -16.05 5.15 -0.94
CA GLY A 57 -15.70 5.80 0.31
C GLY A 57 -14.35 5.30 0.82
N GLU A 58 -14.19 5.28 2.12
CA GLU A 58 -12.94 4.90 2.71
C GLU A 58 -12.74 3.38 2.69
N ARG A 59 -11.54 2.96 2.38
CA ARG A 59 -11.23 1.54 2.36
C ARG A 59 -9.96 1.32 3.13
N LYS A 60 -9.93 0.31 3.97
CA LYS A 60 -8.76 -0.02 4.77
C LYS A 60 -8.26 -1.41 4.42
N ILE A 61 -6.95 -1.52 4.20
CA ILE A 61 -6.34 -2.77 3.78
C ILE A 61 -5.26 -3.14 4.78
N PRO A 62 -5.39 -4.25 5.50
CA PRO A 62 -4.37 -4.65 6.45
C PRO A 62 -3.06 -4.97 5.73
N LEU A 63 -1.96 -4.43 6.23
CA LEU A 63 -0.66 -4.66 5.61
C LEU A 63 -0.31 -6.14 5.55
N LYS A 64 -0.73 -6.90 6.53
CA LYS A 64 -0.41 -8.32 6.56
C LYS A 64 -1.09 -9.11 5.45
N LYS A 65 -2.09 -8.55 4.80
CA LYS A 65 -2.76 -9.24 3.71
C LYS A 65 -2.19 -8.86 2.36
N VAL A 66 -1.21 -7.98 2.32
CA VAL A 66 -0.62 -7.53 1.08
C VAL A 66 0.44 -8.53 0.64
N LYS A 67 0.31 -9.04 -0.58
CA LYS A 67 1.28 -9.94 -1.13
C LYS A 67 2.41 -9.15 -1.75
N HIS A 68 2.11 -8.19 -2.57
CA HIS A 68 3.10 -7.28 -3.10
C HIS A 68 2.43 -6.01 -3.62
N VAL A 69 3.23 -5.06 -4.02
CA VAL A 69 2.75 -3.77 -4.47
C VAL A 69 3.39 -3.48 -5.82
N ASP A 70 2.58 -3.09 -6.78
CA ASP A 70 3.05 -2.68 -8.09
C ASP A 70 2.97 -1.17 -8.15
N MET A 71 4.01 -0.53 -8.63
CA MET A 71 4.06 0.92 -8.72
C MET A 71 4.44 1.34 -10.12
N TYR A 72 3.71 2.31 -10.65
CA TYR A 72 3.93 2.80 -11.99
C TYR A 72 4.02 4.32 -11.98
N ALA A 73 5.02 4.86 -12.65
CA ALA A 73 5.14 6.31 -12.73
C ALA A 73 4.06 6.81 -13.69
N ALA A 74 3.35 7.80 -13.25
CA ALA A 74 2.27 8.36 -14.07
C ALA A 74 2.77 9.39 -15.06
#